data_34e9cd830df6a66680dae96586ef22b4
#
_entry.id   34e9cd830df6a66680dae96586ef22b4
#
_cell.length_a   1.000
_cell.length_b   1.000
_cell.length_c   1.000
_cell.angle_alpha   90.00
_cell.angle_beta   90.00
_cell.angle_gamma   90.00
#
_symmetry.space_group_name_H-M   'P 1'
#
loop_
_entity.id
_entity.type
_entity.pdbx_description
1 polymer ?
#
loop_
_entity_poly.entity_id
_entity_poly.type
_entity_poly.pdbx_seq_one_letter_code
_entity_poly.pdbx_strand_id
1 'polypeptide(L)'
;LRLNERTKYELQNFDLGDIFHSVLKYISDRIYGDFKNLDTKNIQSLTKEALELILPKVQFNLLNSSAYYKYLSKKIGSIVETTLKALKYQGEYSKFVPQRFETGFRKSPKNKGELVAQPLITNQGIPINIRGQIDRIDTYTKGDHSYVNIIDYKSSESSATLDLTKVYYGLQMQM
;
A
#
# COMPACT_ATOMS: atom_id res chain seq x y z
N LEU A 1 9.08 22.87 -9.63
CA LEU A 1 8.91 21.50 -10.11
C LEU A 1 10.26 20.98 -10.59
N ARG A 2 10.92 20.13 -9.80
CA ARG A 2 12.10 19.40 -10.29
C ARG A 2 11.59 18.19 -11.07
N LEU A 3 11.44 18.35 -12.36
CA LEU A 3 11.21 17.24 -13.28
C LEU A 3 12.56 16.59 -13.58
N ASN A 4 12.81 15.45 -12.94
CA ASN A 4 13.94 14.61 -13.33
C ASN A 4 13.51 13.75 -14.52
N GLU A 5 14.37 13.66 -15.52
CA GLU A 5 14.17 12.77 -16.66
C GLU A 5 14.17 11.32 -16.17
N ARG A 6 13.11 10.58 -16.44
CA ARG A 6 12.95 9.20 -16.00
C ARG A 6 13.82 8.30 -16.88
N THR A 7 14.76 7.59 -16.28
CA THR A 7 15.56 6.59 -17.00
C THR A 7 14.65 5.47 -17.49
N LYS A 8 14.56 5.30 -18.81
CA LYS A 8 13.58 4.40 -19.47
C LYS A 8 13.85 2.89 -19.24
N TYR A 9 15.03 2.54 -18.73
CA TYR A 9 15.49 1.15 -18.66
C TYR A 9 16.06 0.73 -17.31
N GLU A 10 15.79 1.50 -16.23
CA GLU A 10 16.25 1.19 -14.89
C GLU A 10 15.07 1.26 -13.91
N LEU A 11 14.92 0.22 -13.07
CA LEU A 11 14.00 0.25 -11.96
C LEU A 11 14.57 1.14 -10.85
N GLN A 12 13.78 2.12 -10.45
CA GLN A 12 14.09 2.96 -9.31
C GLN A 12 13.42 2.43 -8.03
N ASN A 13 13.86 2.90 -6.86
CA ASN A 13 13.30 2.44 -5.57
C ASN A 13 11.79 2.67 -5.45
N PHE A 14 11.27 3.74 -6.05
CA PHE A 14 9.82 4.00 -6.04
C PHE A 14 9.03 3.02 -6.91
N ASP A 15 9.61 2.53 -8.03
CA ASP A 15 8.96 1.51 -8.86
C ASP A 15 8.79 0.19 -8.09
N LEU A 16 9.73 -0.15 -7.20
CA LEU A 16 9.62 -1.32 -6.33
C LEU A 16 8.52 -1.16 -5.28
N GLY A 17 8.37 0.05 -4.72
CA GLY A 17 7.26 0.39 -3.84
C GLY A 17 5.91 0.22 -4.54
N ASP A 18 5.75 0.80 -5.71
CA ASP A 18 4.52 0.72 -6.52
C ASP A 18 4.15 -0.73 -6.89
N ILE A 19 5.17 -1.57 -7.22
CA ILE A 19 4.95 -3.00 -7.47
C ILE A 19 4.41 -3.67 -6.21
N PHE A 20 5.06 -3.43 -5.06
CA PHE A 20 4.69 -4.04 -3.80
C PHE A 20 3.24 -3.69 -3.40
N HIS A 21 2.88 -2.40 -3.46
CA HIS A 21 1.52 -1.93 -3.20
C HIS A 21 0.51 -2.56 -4.18
N SER A 22 0.83 -2.61 -5.48
CA SER A 22 -0.04 -3.21 -6.49
C SER A 22 -0.27 -4.70 -6.26
N VAL A 23 0.77 -5.44 -5.86
CA VAL A 23 0.70 -6.86 -5.55
C VAL A 23 -0.14 -7.09 -4.30
N LEU A 24 0.11 -6.34 -3.22
CA LEU A 24 -0.67 -6.45 -1.99
C LEU A 24 -2.13 -6.09 -2.22
N LYS A 25 -2.41 -5.03 -2.97
CA LYS A 25 -3.77 -4.67 -3.35
C LYS A 25 -4.47 -5.81 -4.08
N TYR A 26 -3.84 -6.34 -5.14
CA TYR A 26 -4.42 -7.43 -5.92
C TYR A 26 -4.78 -8.63 -5.06
N ILE A 27 -3.84 -9.06 -4.19
CA ILE A 27 -4.09 -10.20 -3.30
C ILE A 27 -5.18 -9.86 -2.29
N SER A 28 -5.15 -8.68 -1.69
CA SER A 28 -6.15 -8.25 -0.71
C SER A 28 -7.57 -8.22 -1.29
N ASP A 29 -7.71 -7.68 -2.50
CA ASP A 29 -8.99 -7.67 -3.21
C ASP A 29 -9.46 -9.10 -3.53
N ARG A 30 -8.53 -10.00 -3.91
CA ARG A 30 -8.82 -11.39 -4.28
C ARG A 30 -9.33 -12.23 -3.11
N ILE A 31 -8.81 -11.98 -1.91
CA ILE A 31 -9.20 -12.68 -0.68
C ILE A 31 -10.23 -11.89 0.15
N TYR A 32 -10.71 -10.76 -0.35
CA TYR A 32 -11.63 -9.87 0.38
C TYR A 32 -11.12 -9.48 1.78
N GLY A 33 -9.81 -9.31 1.92
CA GLY A 33 -9.17 -8.98 3.19
C GLY A 33 -9.07 -10.12 4.21
N ASP A 34 -9.46 -11.34 3.86
CA ASP A 34 -9.43 -12.49 4.76
C ASP A 34 -8.03 -13.11 4.87
N PHE A 35 -7.10 -12.37 5.45
CA PHE A 35 -5.71 -12.82 5.63
C PHE A 35 -5.58 -13.99 6.61
N LYS A 36 -6.42 -14.06 7.64
CA LYS A 36 -6.31 -15.06 8.72
C LYS A 36 -6.47 -16.50 8.24
N ASN A 37 -7.26 -16.70 7.18
CA ASN A 37 -7.54 -18.03 6.65
C ASN A 37 -6.57 -18.46 5.52
N LEU A 38 -5.52 -17.68 5.24
CA LEU A 38 -4.50 -18.05 4.28
C LEU A 38 -3.65 -19.22 4.78
N ASP A 39 -3.50 -20.26 3.98
CA ASP A 39 -2.49 -21.29 4.19
C ASP A 39 -1.22 -21.00 3.37
N THR A 40 -0.15 -21.78 3.62
CA THR A 40 1.13 -21.57 2.93
C THR A 40 1.03 -21.78 1.42
N LYS A 41 0.19 -22.73 0.96
CA LYS A 41 0.01 -23.02 -0.47
C LYS A 41 -0.74 -21.86 -1.13
N ASN A 42 -1.78 -21.33 -0.47
CA ASN A 42 -2.52 -20.19 -0.95
C ASN A 42 -1.66 -18.94 -1.04
N ILE A 43 -0.79 -18.69 -0.03
CA ILE A 43 0.15 -17.57 -0.07
C ILE A 43 1.07 -17.67 -1.28
N GLN A 44 1.68 -18.83 -1.53
CA GLN A 44 2.56 -19.04 -2.68
C GLN A 44 1.83 -18.89 -4.02
N SER A 45 0.64 -19.50 -4.14
CA SER A 45 -0.17 -19.45 -5.36
C SER A 45 -0.61 -18.01 -5.68
N LEU A 46 -1.15 -17.29 -4.69
CA LEU A 46 -1.58 -15.89 -4.85
C LEU A 46 -0.43 -14.96 -5.17
N THR A 47 0.73 -15.16 -4.52
CA THR A 47 1.93 -14.36 -4.79
C THR A 47 2.38 -14.57 -6.23
N LYS A 48 2.45 -15.81 -6.69
CA LYS A 48 2.82 -16.15 -8.07
C LYS A 48 1.85 -15.54 -9.08
N GLU A 49 0.54 -15.73 -8.88
CA GLU A 49 -0.52 -15.17 -9.74
C GLU A 49 -0.41 -13.63 -9.83
N ALA A 50 -0.27 -12.96 -8.69
CA ALA A 50 -0.15 -11.51 -8.63
C ALA A 50 1.09 -11.00 -9.38
N LEU A 51 2.24 -11.65 -9.18
CA LEU A 51 3.48 -11.28 -9.85
C LEU A 51 3.40 -11.49 -11.36
N GLU A 52 2.86 -12.61 -11.82
CA GLU A 52 2.66 -12.90 -13.25
C GLU A 52 1.76 -11.86 -13.93
N LEU A 53 0.79 -11.31 -13.20
CA LEU A 53 -0.13 -10.28 -13.73
C LEU A 53 0.48 -8.87 -13.72
N ILE A 54 1.25 -8.54 -12.68
CA ILE A 54 1.69 -7.17 -12.43
C ILE A 54 3.06 -6.87 -13.05
N LEU A 55 4.03 -7.80 -12.94
CA LEU A 55 5.39 -7.55 -13.42
C LEU A 55 5.49 -7.24 -14.91
N PRO A 56 4.72 -7.86 -15.82
CA PRO A 56 4.77 -7.51 -17.24
C PRO A 56 4.34 -6.07 -17.55
N LYS A 57 3.53 -5.46 -16.67
CA LYS A 57 3.05 -4.09 -16.83
C LYS A 57 4.06 -3.02 -16.38
N VAL A 58 5.08 -3.46 -15.62
CA VAL A 58 6.11 -2.56 -15.11
C VAL A 58 7.17 -2.34 -16.16
N GLN A 59 7.35 -1.07 -16.57
CA GLN A 59 8.41 -0.62 -17.47
C GLN A 59 8.67 -1.56 -18.67
N PHE A 60 7.63 -1.88 -19.45
CA PHE A 60 7.74 -2.66 -20.67
C PHE A 60 8.39 -4.04 -20.48
N ASN A 61 8.04 -4.75 -19.40
CA ASN A 61 8.53 -6.10 -19.12
C ASN A 61 10.03 -6.16 -18.75
N LEU A 62 10.59 -5.06 -18.25
CA LEU A 62 12.01 -4.96 -17.88
C LEU A 62 12.45 -6.06 -16.91
N LEU A 63 11.57 -6.50 -16.01
CA LEU A 63 11.86 -7.52 -14.99
C LEU A 63 12.17 -8.91 -15.57
N ASN A 64 11.90 -9.14 -16.84
CA ASN A 64 12.27 -10.37 -17.55
C ASN A 64 13.52 -10.22 -18.43
N SER A 65 14.11 -9.02 -18.54
CA SER A 65 15.16 -8.71 -19.52
C SER A 65 16.55 -9.18 -19.14
N SER A 66 16.86 -9.42 -17.86
CA SER A 66 18.19 -9.85 -17.40
C SER A 66 18.13 -10.78 -16.19
N ALA A 67 19.25 -11.44 -15.91
CA ALA A 67 19.42 -12.30 -14.73
C ALA A 67 19.23 -11.50 -13.41
N TYR A 68 19.69 -10.25 -13.38
CA TYR A 68 19.50 -9.34 -12.24
C TYR A 68 18.01 -9.06 -11.98
N TYR A 69 17.25 -8.73 -13.00
CA TYR A 69 15.82 -8.44 -12.85
C TYR A 69 15.00 -9.69 -12.51
N LYS A 70 15.39 -10.87 -13.02
CA LYS A 70 14.81 -12.15 -12.59
C LYS A 70 15.05 -12.44 -11.11
N TYR A 71 16.27 -12.15 -10.62
CA TYR A 71 16.58 -12.23 -9.19
C TYR A 71 15.73 -11.26 -8.37
N LEU A 72 15.57 -10.02 -8.84
CA LEU A 72 14.77 -9.00 -8.17
C LEU A 72 13.29 -9.41 -8.08
N SER A 73 12.72 -9.98 -9.14
CA SER A 73 11.37 -10.53 -9.14
C SER A 73 11.17 -11.62 -8.09
N LYS A 74 12.15 -12.54 -7.96
CA LYS A 74 12.13 -13.57 -6.90
C LYS A 74 12.20 -12.96 -5.51
N LYS A 75 13.05 -11.93 -5.32
CA LYS A 75 13.18 -11.22 -4.06
C LYS A 75 11.87 -10.52 -3.68
N ILE A 76 11.21 -9.86 -4.62
CA ILE A 76 9.88 -9.25 -4.40
C ILE A 76 8.88 -10.33 -3.97
N GLY A 77 8.84 -11.46 -4.64
CA GLY A 77 7.98 -12.59 -4.26
C GLY A 77 8.19 -13.04 -2.83
N SER A 78 9.46 -13.24 -2.41
CA SER A 78 9.79 -13.63 -1.05
C SER A 78 9.36 -12.58 0.00
N ILE A 79 9.50 -11.29 -0.31
CA ILE A 79 9.04 -10.21 0.56
C ILE A 79 7.52 -10.24 0.69
N VAL A 80 6.80 -10.38 -0.43
CA VAL A 80 5.32 -10.47 -0.43
C VAL A 80 4.85 -11.67 0.40
N GLU A 81 5.43 -12.85 0.21
CA GLU A 81 5.07 -14.04 0.99
C GLU A 81 5.30 -13.84 2.50
N THR A 82 6.42 -13.20 2.87
CA THR A 82 6.74 -12.88 4.27
C THR A 82 5.71 -11.89 4.83
N THR A 83 5.36 -10.87 4.04
CA THR A 83 4.33 -9.89 4.43
C THR A 83 2.97 -10.57 4.62
N LEU A 84 2.54 -11.44 3.70
CA LEU A 84 1.27 -12.16 3.83
C LEU A 84 1.23 -13.06 5.07
N LYS A 85 2.36 -13.71 5.44
CA LYS A 85 2.47 -14.46 6.70
C LYS A 85 2.32 -13.56 7.93
N ALA A 86 2.91 -12.37 7.90
CA ALA A 86 2.76 -11.39 8.98
C ALA A 86 1.32 -10.87 9.07
N LEU A 87 0.67 -10.58 7.93
CA LEU A 87 -0.73 -10.16 7.87
C LEU A 87 -1.68 -11.26 8.34
N LYS A 88 -1.40 -12.52 8.01
CA LYS A 88 -2.12 -13.67 8.55
C LYS A 88 -2.03 -13.69 10.08
N TYR A 89 -0.81 -13.65 10.61
CA TYR A 89 -0.58 -13.64 12.07
C TYR A 89 -1.34 -12.46 12.71
N GLN A 90 -1.24 -11.26 12.16
CA GLN A 90 -1.98 -10.10 12.63
C GLN A 90 -3.50 -10.37 12.64
N GLY A 91 -4.04 -10.95 11.56
CA GLY A 91 -5.47 -11.28 11.44
C GLY A 91 -5.97 -12.31 12.45
N GLU A 92 -5.10 -13.25 12.88
CA GLU A 92 -5.43 -14.24 13.90
C GLU A 92 -5.58 -13.64 15.30
N TYR A 93 -4.81 -12.59 15.63
CA TYR A 93 -4.78 -11.98 16.97
C TYR A 93 -5.49 -10.63 17.04
N SER A 94 -5.80 -10.01 15.91
CA SER A 94 -6.47 -8.72 15.84
C SER A 94 -8.00 -8.90 15.74
N LYS A 95 -8.74 -7.99 16.39
CA LYS A 95 -10.18 -7.85 16.21
C LYS A 95 -10.51 -6.90 15.05
N PHE A 96 -9.53 -6.20 14.53
CA PHE A 96 -9.71 -5.33 13.36
C PHE A 96 -9.83 -6.15 12.09
N VAL A 97 -10.80 -5.78 11.26
CA VAL A 97 -11.08 -6.42 9.99
C VAL A 97 -10.72 -5.46 8.86
N PRO A 98 -9.89 -5.88 7.89
CA PRO A 98 -9.60 -5.09 6.72
C PRO A 98 -10.86 -4.78 5.91
N GLN A 99 -11.07 -3.50 5.61
CA GLN A 99 -12.26 -3.04 4.89
C GLN A 99 -11.95 -2.42 3.53
N ARG A 100 -10.83 -1.73 3.43
CA ARG A 100 -10.45 -1.00 2.22
C ARG A 100 -8.96 -1.06 1.97
N PHE A 101 -8.59 -1.11 0.69
CA PHE A 101 -7.21 -1.15 0.22
C PHE A 101 -7.01 -0.09 -0.85
N GLU A 102 -5.86 0.60 -0.83
CA GLU A 102 -5.46 1.62 -1.82
C GLU A 102 -6.59 2.62 -2.09
N THR A 103 -7.17 3.15 -1.01
CA THR A 103 -8.35 4.01 -1.08
C THR A 103 -7.96 5.47 -1.22
N GLY A 104 -8.30 6.06 -2.36
CA GLY A 104 -8.13 7.49 -2.59
C GLY A 104 -9.05 8.35 -1.71
N PHE A 105 -8.59 9.53 -1.34
CA PHE A 105 -9.42 10.54 -0.70
C PHE A 105 -9.18 11.92 -1.31
N ARG A 106 -10.26 12.67 -1.49
CA ARG A 106 -10.25 14.05 -2.01
C ARG A 106 -11.57 14.78 -1.74
N LYS A 107 -11.56 16.11 -1.85
CA LYS A 107 -12.77 16.93 -1.68
C LYS A 107 -13.94 16.46 -2.56
N SER A 108 -13.68 16.15 -3.82
CA SER A 108 -14.68 15.67 -4.78
C SER A 108 -14.20 14.34 -5.36
N PRO A 109 -14.68 13.20 -4.86
CA PRO A 109 -14.33 11.89 -5.38
C PRO A 109 -14.60 11.78 -6.88
N LYS A 110 -13.65 11.19 -7.63
CA LYS A 110 -13.78 10.95 -9.07
C LYS A 110 -14.19 9.52 -9.38
N ASN A 111 -13.81 8.60 -8.49
CA ASN A 111 -14.06 7.18 -8.65
C ASN A 111 -14.96 6.64 -7.55
N LYS A 112 -15.75 5.63 -7.89
CA LYS A 112 -16.57 4.90 -6.89
C LYS A 112 -15.64 4.27 -5.83
N GLY A 113 -15.91 4.54 -4.57
CA GLY A 113 -15.12 3.99 -3.45
C GLY A 113 -14.07 4.97 -2.87
N GLU A 114 -13.77 6.09 -3.55
CA GLU A 114 -12.95 7.15 -2.92
C GLU A 114 -13.70 7.79 -1.73
N LEU A 115 -12.93 8.24 -0.76
CA LEU A 115 -13.46 8.95 0.43
C LEU A 115 -13.56 10.45 0.16
N VAL A 116 -14.57 11.07 0.75
CA VAL A 116 -14.71 12.54 0.76
C VAL A 116 -13.77 13.09 1.82
N ALA A 117 -12.80 13.91 1.42
CA ALA A 117 -11.91 14.62 2.35
C ALA A 117 -12.53 15.98 2.73
N GLN A 118 -12.60 16.23 4.02
CA GLN A 118 -12.93 17.57 4.52
C GLN A 118 -11.72 18.49 4.36
N PRO A 119 -11.92 19.77 4.00
CA PRO A 119 -10.83 20.71 3.94
C PRO A 119 -10.25 20.99 5.33
N LEU A 120 -8.94 21.13 5.42
CA LEU A 120 -8.31 21.72 6.60
C LEU A 120 -8.53 23.24 6.57
N ILE A 121 -8.93 23.81 7.70
CA ILE A 121 -9.12 25.25 7.81
C ILE A 121 -7.90 25.84 8.51
N THR A 122 -7.23 26.80 7.88
CA THR A 122 -6.11 27.52 8.49
C THR A 122 -6.60 28.43 9.61
N ASN A 123 -5.69 28.93 10.45
CA ASN A 123 -6.00 29.92 11.48
C ASN A 123 -6.59 31.23 10.91
N GLN A 124 -6.39 31.47 9.62
CA GLN A 124 -6.94 32.64 8.90
C GLN A 124 -8.29 32.31 8.20
N GLY A 125 -8.86 31.14 8.43
CA GLY A 125 -10.13 30.72 7.83
C GLY A 125 -10.03 30.24 6.37
N ILE A 126 -8.81 30.08 5.83
CA ILE A 126 -8.60 29.65 4.44
C ILE A 126 -8.71 28.12 4.34
N PRO A 127 -9.59 27.56 3.47
CA PRO A 127 -9.71 26.12 3.30
C PRO A 127 -8.58 25.56 2.43
N ILE A 128 -7.87 24.55 2.96
CA ILE A 128 -6.88 23.76 2.24
C ILE A 128 -7.49 22.42 1.88
N ASN A 129 -7.63 22.14 0.58
CA ASN A 129 -8.12 20.85 0.12
C ASN A 129 -7.00 19.83 0.15
N ILE A 130 -7.19 18.77 0.91
CA ILE A 130 -6.26 17.63 0.96
C ILE A 130 -6.70 16.53 -0.01
N ARG A 131 -5.74 15.80 -0.52
CA ARG A 131 -5.93 14.59 -1.34
C ARG A 131 -4.80 13.61 -1.10
N GLY A 132 -5.08 12.34 -1.21
CA GLY A 132 -4.06 11.30 -1.05
C GLY A 132 -4.66 9.92 -1.28
N GLN A 133 -3.91 8.93 -0.87
CA GLN A 133 -4.28 7.52 -0.92
C GLN A 133 -3.89 6.88 0.40
N ILE A 134 -4.74 6.01 0.89
CA ILE A 134 -4.54 5.22 2.11
C ILE A 134 -4.36 3.78 1.68
N ASP A 135 -3.27 3.16 2.08
CA ASP A 135 -2.93 1.80 1.65
C ASP A 135 -3.94 0.78 2.19
N ARG A 136 -4.30 0.88 3.49
CA ARG A 136 -5.26 -0.03 4.11
C ARG A 136 -6.02 0.64 5.24
N ILE A 137 -7.32 0.34 5.32
CA ILE A 137 -8.20 0.76 6.40
C ILE A 137 -8.81 -0.48 7.03
N ASP A 138 -8.58 -0.68 8.33
CA ASP A 138 -9.20 -1.73 9.11
C ASP A 138 -10.22 -1.12 10.08
N THR A 139 -11.28 -1.86 10.37
CA THR A 139 -12.29 -1.42 11.32
C THR A 139 -12.59 -2.49 12.37
N TYR A 140 -12.97 -2.03 13.55
CA TYR A 140 -13.48 -2.86 14.63
C TYR A 140 -14.66 -2.16 15.30
N THR A 141 -15.78 -2.85 15.48
CA THR A 141 -16.97 -2.29 16.16
C THR A 141 -17.18 -3.01 17.48
N LYS A 142 -17.39 -2.24 18.55
CA LYS A 142 -17.72 -2.72 19.88
C LYS A 142 -18.84 -1.89 20.48
N GLY A 143 -20.03 -2.48 20.61
CA GLY A 143 -21.25 -1.73 20.98
C GLY A 143 -21.53 -0.62 19.97
N ASP A 144 -21.74 0.59 20.44
CA ASP A 144 -22.00 1.77 19.61
C ASP A 144 -20.74 2.48 19.12
N HIS A 145 -19.55 1.94 19.41
CA HIS A 145 -18.27 2.55 19.02
C HIS A 145 -17.62 1.80 17.86
N SER A 146 -17.21 2.55 16.86
CA SER A 146 -16.40 2.07 15.75
C SER A 146 -14.98 2.60 15.85
N TYR A 147 -14.02 1.70 15.78
CA TYR A 147 -12.59 2.00 15.80
C TYR A 147 -12.04 1.80 14.40
N VAL A 148 -11.17 2.70 13.98
CA VAL A 148 -10.52 2.69 12.67
C VAL A 148 -9.01 2.61 12.87
N ASN A 149 -8.35 1.72 12.13
CA ASN A 149 -6.90 1.65 12.05
C ASN A 149 -6.49 1.94 10.61
N ILE A 150 -5.64 2.94 10.43
CA ILE A 150 -5.09 3.33 9.12
C ILE A 150 -3.66 2.80 9.05
N ILE A 151 -3.37 2.02 8.02
CA ILE A 151 -2.09 1.36 7.82
C ILE A 151 -1.48 1.85 6.52
N ASP A 152 -0.22 2.23 6.59
CA ASP A 152 0.60 2.65 5.47
C ASP A 152 1.81 1.71 5.37
N TYR A 153 2.01 1.09 4.20
CA TYR A 153 3.09 0.15 3.97
C TYR A 153 4.36 0.86 3.52
N LYS A 154 5.47 0.60 4.21
CA LYS A 154 6.76 1.18 3.88
C LYS A 154 7.76 0.12 3.44
N SER A 155 8.44 0.37 2.33
CA SER A 155 9.44 -0.54 1.76
C SER A 155 10.83 -0.43 2.42
N SER A 156 11.04 0.56 3.30
CA SER A 156 12.31 0.75 4.00
C SER A 156 12.11 1.23 5.44
N GLU A 157 13.03 0.84 6.33
CA GLU A 157 13.02 1.25 7.74
C GLU A 157 13.11 2.77 7.90
N SER A 158 13.95 3.43 7.10
CA SER A 158 14.10 4.90 7.14
C SER A 158 12.82 5.65 6.77
N SER A 159 11.97 5.07 5.92
CA SER A 159 10.67 5.65 5.58
C SER A 159 9.58 5.31 6.59
N ALA A 160 9.76 4.24 7.37
CA ALA A 160 8.81 3.82 8.40
C ALA A 160 9.04 4.53 9.75
N THR A 161 10.23 5.12 9.97
CA THR A 161 10.54 5.79 11.23
C THR A 161 9.80 7.12 11.32
N LEU A 162 9.06 7.32 12.42
CA LEU A 162 8.43 8.59 12.73
C LEU A 162 9.50 9.61 13.14
N ASP A 163 9.63 10.67 12.38
CA ASP A 163 10.50 11.80 12.67
C ASP A 163 9.66 13.06 12.81
N LEU A 164 9.77 13.72 13.97
CA LEU A 164 9.04 14.96 14.25
C LEU A 164 9.32 16.05 13.22
N THR A 165 10.53 16.09 12.67
CA THR A 165 10.91 17.04 11.60
C THR A 165 10.12 16.73 10.32
N LYS A 166 9.97 15.46 9.95
CA LYS A 166 9.17 15.04 8.80
C LYS A 166 7.68 15.31 9.00
N VAL A 167 7.16 15.09 10.21
CA VAL A 167 5.78 15.44 10.57
C VAL A 167 5.54 16.94 10.44
N TYR A 168 6.47 17.76 10.95
CA TYR A 168 6.30 19.22 11.01
C TYR A 168 6.48 19.90 9.65
N TYR A 169 7.47 19.51 8.87
CA TYR A 169 7.81 20.15 7.58
C TYR A 169 7.34 19.37 6.36
N GLY A 170 7.14 18.08 6.46
CA GLY A 170 6.77 17.21 5.34
C GLY A 170 5.27 16.87 5.27
N LEU A 171 4.46 17.31 6.24
CA LEU A 171 3.06 16.89 6.40
C LEU A 171 2.89 15.36 6.38
N GLN A 172 3.93 14.64 6.75
CA GLN A 172 3.88 13.20 6.85
C GLN A 172 3.19 12.84 8.16
N MET A 173 1.87 12.81 8.13
CA MET A 173 1.09 12.27 9.24
C MET A 173 1.12 10.75 9.14
N GLN A 174 1.90 10.14 10.01
CA GLN A 174 1.71 8.76 10.37
C GLN A 174 0.69 8.78 11.51
N MET A 175 -0.56 8.50 11.18
CA MET A 175 -1.62 8.31 12.16
C MET A 175 -1.63 6.87 12.64
#